data_aed3b0b596477f81f0513226b5ef5e5e
#
_entry.id   aed3b0b596477f81f0513226b5ef5e5e
#
_cell.length_a   1.000
_cell.length_b   1.000
_cell.length_c   1.000
_cell.angle_alpha   90.00
_cell.angle_beta   90.00
_cell.angle_gamma   90.00
#
_symmetry.space_group_name_H-M   'P 1'
#
loop_
_entity.id
_entity.type
_entity.pdbx_description
1 polymer ?
#
loop_
_entity_poly.entity_id
_entity_poly.type
_entity_poly.pdbx_seq_one_letter_code
_entity_poly.pdbx_strand_id
1 'polypeptide(L)'
;MLPAVPEQHVAKRVLTVSTATDWSAVRWIGPLRTTIVATAAVSIGIAIYGPTGAFPFAVGALFVGLADQRGDFDERVRGLVVAGVLVTLATFIGVSVSGSFLAHIVTAGIFAAFCGYIGLAGPRAALAGVVALVAFTAFSGTPEPLSAVVPTTLKVLVSAVVMATVIVVPMLTGRLGGLRTDVVVALRAQAFALRGMIGGIDGTNVAGKLVAARSRVEASGCYGQTLEWFEQMLSDTDAMRFGFLALHGALDERNLEQQERVEQFKLAAGELLMALSSALEIPASRRRISEALDAFNAAARACEEGLG
;
A
#
# COMPACT_ATOMS: atom_id res chain seq x y z
N MET A 1 -37.49 22.88 16.64
CA MET A 1 -37.88 22.55 15.25
C MET A 1 -36.63 22.70 14.40
N LEU A 2 -36.01 21.60 13.94
CA LEU A 2 -34.91 21.63 12.99
C LEU A 2 -35.52 21.82 11.58
N PRO A 3 -34.98 22.71 10.74
CA PRO A 3 -35.49 22.94 9.40
C PRO A 3 -35.30 21.63 8.58
N ALA A 4 -36.35 21.16 7.95
CA ALA A 4 -36.30 20.02 7.06
C ALA A 4 -35.34 20.32 5.88
N VAL A 5 -34.25 19.61 5.78
CA VAL A 5 -33.34 19.69 4.62
C VAL A 5 -34.10 19.14 3.42
N PRO A 6 -34.27 19.88 2.32
CA PRO A 6 -35.02 19.41 1.18
C PRO A 6 -34.34 18.20 0.56
N GLU A 7 -35.06 17.07 0.47
CA GLU A 7 -34.58 15.77 -0.02
C GLU A 7 -33.90 15.84 -1.42
N GLN A 8 -34.34 16.79 -2.24
CA GLN A 8 -33.73 17.02 -3.57
C GLN A 8 -32.25 17.42 -3.51
N HIS A 9 -31.80 18.12 -2.44
CA HIS A 9 -30.39 18.48 -2.28
C HIS A 9 -29.53 17.29 -1.86
N VAL A 10 -30.08 16.35 -1.11
CA VAL A 10 -29.36 15.14 -0.68
C VAL A 10 -29.17 14.20 -1.87
N ALA A 11 -30.21 13.94 -2.66
CA ALA A 11 -30.14 13.08 -3.84
C ALA A 11 -29.16 13.64 -4.90
N LYS A 12 -29.18 14.95 -5.13
CA LYS A 12 -28.25 15.61 -6.08
C LYS A 12 -26.80 15.56 -5.59
N ARG A 13 -26.56 15.65 -4.28
CA ARG A 13 -25.24 15.56 -3.69
C ARG A 13 -24.70 14.11 -3.72
N VAL A 14 -25.54 13.13 -3.46
CA VAL A 14 -25.18 11.71 -3.56
C VAL A 14 -24.83 11.35 -5.01
N LEU A 15 -25.63 11.80 -5.99
CA LEU A 15 -25.34 11.57 -7.40
C LEU A 15 -24.03 12.26 -7.85
N THR A 16 -23.76 13.50 -7.43
CA THR A 16 -22.51 14.20 -7.78
C THR A 16 -21.29 13.55 -7.13
N VAL A 17 -21.39 13.07 -5.90
CA VAL A 17 -20.28 12.38 -5.21
C VAL A 17 -20.04 10.99 -5.82
N SER A 18 -21.09 10.27 -6.20
CA SER A 18 -20.96 8.93 -6.81
C SER A 18 -20.45 8.96 -8.26
N THR A 19 -20.62 10.09 -8.98
CA THR A 19 -20.13 10.27 -10.35
C THR A 19 -18.83 11.06 -10.47
N ALA A 20 -18.39 11.71 -9.38
CA ALA A 20 -17.11 12.42 -9.34
C ALA A 20 -15.96 11.42 -9.26
N THR A 21 -15.50 10.94 -10.41
CA THR A 21 -14.28 10.12 -10.50
C THR A 21 -13.08 11.04 -10.39
N ASP A 22 -12.37 10.95 -9.26
CA ASP A 22 -11.06 11.61 -9.11
C ASP A 22 -10.00 10.84 -9.91
N TRP A 23 -9.77 11.30 -11.14
CA TRP A 23 -8.78 10.70 -12.03
C TRP A 23 -7.34 10.79 -11.50
N SER A 24 -7.06 11.77 -10.63
CA SER A 24 -5.74 11.92 -9.99
C SER A 24 -5.48 10.83 -8.95
N ALA A 25 -6.53 10.27 -8.34
CA ALA A 25 -6.46 9.17 -7.39
C ALA A 25 -6.34 7.78 -8.08
N VAL A 26 -6.56 7.70 -9.41
CA VAL A 26 -6.46 6.45 -10.15
C VAL A 26 -4.99 6.10 -10.40
N ARG A 27 -4.47 5.14 -9.67
CA ARG A 27 -3.13 4.58 -9.93
C ARG A 27 -3.19 3.57 -11.07
N TRP A 28 -2.87 4.00 -12.28
CA TRP A 28 -2.90 3.18 -13.51
C TRP A 28 -1.91 2.02 -13.53
N ILE A 29 -0.84 2.07 -12.73
CA ILE A 29 0.24 1.08 -12.73
C ILE A 29 -0.26 -0.34 -12.38
N GLY A 30 -1.14 -0.48 -11.40
CA GLY A 30 -1.70 -1.77 -11.01
C GLY A 30 -2.53 -2.44 -12.11
N PRO A 31 -3.61 -1.79 -12.57
CA PRO A 31 -4.44 -2.30 -13.67
C PRO A 31 -3.64 -2.54 -14.96
N LEU A 32 -2.75 -1.62 -15.34
CA LEU A 32 -1.90 -1.76 -16.53
C LEU A 32 -1.00 -3.00 -16.44
N ARG A 33 -0.34 -3.23 -15.31
CA ARG A 33 0.48 -4.42 -15.07
C ARG A 33 -0.36 -5.69 -15.20
N THR A 34 -1.53 -5.75 -14.55
CA THR A 34 -2.43 -6.91 -14.62
C THR A 34 -2.85 -7.18 -16.04
N THR A 35 -3.21 -6.15 -16.80
CA THR A 35 -3.60 -6.26 -18.22
C THR A 35 -2.44 -6.79 -19.06
N ILE A 36 -1.23 -6.24 -18.92
CA ILE A 36 -0.05 -6.68 -19.69
C ILE A 36 0.25 -8.15 -19.41
N VAL A 37 0.26 -8.57 -18.15
CA VAL A 37 0.57 -9.96 -17.78
C VAL A 37 -0.53 -10.91 -18.22
N ALA A 38 -1.80 -10.56 -18.07
CA ALA A 38 -2.90 -11.37 -18.53
C ALA A 38 -2.87 -11.52 -20.08
N THR A 39 -2.63 -10.42 -20.81
CA THR A 39 -2.50 -10.46 -22.28
C THR A 39 -1.32 -11.33 -22.70
N ALA A 40 -0.16 -11.21 -22.04
CA ALA A 40 0.99 -12.04 -22.33
C ALA A 40 0.71 -13.52 -22.06
N ALA A 41 0.06 -13.86 -20.94
CA ALA A 41 -0.32 -15.23 -20.60
C ALA A 41 -1.28 -15.83 -21.65
N VAL A 42 -2.27 -15.05 -22.09
CA VAL A 42 -3.19 -15.45 -23.16
C VAL A 42 -2.45 -15.66 -24.48
N SER A 43 -1.60 -14.71 -24.88
CA SER A 43 -0.84 -14.79 -26.15
C SER A 43 0.07 -16.01 -26.19
N ILE A 44 0.77 -16.32 -25.11
CA ILE A 44 1.59 -17.50 -24.96
C ILE A 44 0.71 -18.77 -25.00
N GLY A 45 -0.42 -18.76 -24.31
CA GLY A 45 -1.39 -19.84 -24.33
C GLY A 45 -1.92 -20.15 -25.75
N ILE A 46 -2.25 -19.09 -26.52
CA ILE A 46 -2.68 -19.22 -27.91
C ILE A 46 -1.56 -19.82 -28.79
N ALA A 47 -0.33 -19.36 -28.62
CA ALA A 47 0.80 -19.81 -29.39
C ALA A 47 1.11 -21.30 -29.16
N ILE A 48 0.93 -21.82 -27.94
CA ILE A 48 1.29 -23.19 -27.55
C ILE A 48 0.11 -24.15 -27.72
N TYR A 49 -1.11 -23.73 -27.33
CA TYR A 49 -2.27 -24.64 -27.22
C TYR A 49 -3.45 -24.24 -28.13
N GLY A 50 -3.29 -23.19 -28.93
CA GLY A 50 -4.37 -22.63 -29.73
C GLY A 50 -5.38 -21.80 -28.94
N PRO A 51 -6.38 -21.17 -29.62
CA PRO A 51 -7.30 -20.23 -29.00
C PRO A 51 -8.12 -20.83 -27.85
N THR A 52 -8.62 -22.04 -28.01
CA THR A 52 -9.42 -22.75 -26.99
C THR A 52 -8.58 -23.16 -25.79
N GLY A 53 -7.33 -23.57 -26.02
CA GLY A 53 -6.39 -23.97 -24.97
C GLY A 53 -5.80 -22.81 -24.15
N ALA A 54 -5.98 -21.56 -24.61
CA ALA A 54 -5.51 -20.37 -23.93
C ALA A 54 -6.46 -19.86 -22.82
N PHE A 55 -7.74 -20.22 -22.86
CA PHE A 55 -8.75 -19.73 -21.93
C PHE A 55 -8.38 -20.00 -20.45
N PRO A 56 -7.90 -21.19 -20.04
CA PRO A 56 -7.47 -21.44 -18.66
C PRO A 56 -6.36 -20.50 -18.18
N PHE A 57 -5.41 -20.13 -19.07
CA PHE A 57 -4.36 -19.17 -18.71
C PHE A 57 -4.90 -17.78 -18.47
N ALA A 58 -5.89 -17.34 -19.27
CA ALA A 58 -6.56 -16.08 -19.07
C ALA A 58 -7.24 -16.01 -17.69
N VAL A 59 -7.98 -17.06 -17.35
CA VAL A 59 -8.73 -17.14 -16.10
C VAL A 59 -7.79 -17.08 -14.88
N GLY A 60 -6.74 -17.89 -14.84
CA GLY A 60 -5.80 -17.89 -13.72
C GLY A 60 -5.09 -16.55 -13.54
N ALA A 61 -4.57 -15.96 -14.62
CA ALA A 61 -3.88 -14.68 -14.55
C ALA A 61 -4.82 -13.53 -14.20
N LEU A 62 -5.97 -13.40 -14.88
CA LEU A 62 -6.89 -12.29 -14.68
C LEU A 62 -7.49 -12.30 -13.27
N PHE A 63 -7.96 -13.44 -12.81
CA PHE A 63 -8.68 -13.53 -11.55
C PHE A 63 -7.78 -13.34 -10.33
N VAL A 64 -6.54 -13.84 -10.36
CA VAL A 64 -5.55 -13.54 -9.33
C VAL A 64 -5.14 -12.07 -9.39
N GLY A 65 -5.01 -11.50 -10.58
CA GLY A 65 -4.72 -10.06 -10.73
C GLY A 65 -5.85 -9.15 -10.20
N LEU A 66 -7.11 -9.53 -10.36
CA LEU A 66 -8.26 -8.80 -9.82
C LEU A 66 -8.33 -8.91 -8.28
N ALA A 67 -7.82 -9.99 -7.69
CA ALA A 67 -7.76 -10.18 -6.25
C ALA A 67 -6.67 -9.32 -5.57
N ASP A 68 -5.79 -8.65 -6.33
CA ASP A 68 -4.76 -7.76 -5.80
C ASP A 68 -5.37 -6.48 -5.23
N GLN A 69 -5.74 -6.52 -3.97
CA GLN A 69 -6.27 -5.35 -3.24
C GLN A 69 -5.16 -4.61 -2.49
N ARG A 70 -5.40 -3.32 -2.24
CA ARG A 70 -4.51 -2.47 -1.43
C ARG A 70 -4.46 -2.98 0.01
N GLY A 71 -3.28 -2.96 0.61
CA GLY A 71 -3.06 -3.36 2.01
C GLY A 71 -1.60 -3.67 2.25
N ASP A 72 -1.31 -4.11 3.44
CA ASP A 72 0.02 -4.53 3.86
C ASP A 72 0.51 -5.72 3.03
N PHE A 73 1.82 -5.87 2.95
CA PHE A 73 2.44 -6.90 2.12
C PHE A 73 1.89 -8.29 2.45
N ASP A 74 1.87 -8.66 3.74
CA ASP A 74 1.45 -10.00 4.18
C ASP A 74 -0.03 -10.25 3.90
N GLU A 75 -0.87 -9.23 4.05
CA GLU A 75 -2.29 -9.31 3.71
C GLU A 75 -2.52 -9.47 2.21
N ARG A 76 -1.73 -8.75 1.39
CA ARG A 76 -1.82 -8.86 -0.07
C ARG A 76 -1.34 -10.22 -0.55
N VAL A 77 -0.20 -10.72 -0.05
CA VAL A 77 0.31 -12.06 -0.38
C VAL A 77 -0.69 -13.13 0.04
N ARG A 78 -1.22 -13.05 1.26
CA ARG A 78 -2.27 -13.96 1.73
C ARG A 78 -3.50 -13.93 0.83
N GLY A 79 -3.97 -12.73 0.45
CA GLY A 79 -5.10 -12.55 -0.46
C GLY A 79 -4.88 -13.19 -1.82
N LEU A 80 -3.70 -13.00 -2.42
CA LEU A 80 -3.31 -13.59 -3.70
C LEU A 80 -3.22 -15.12 -3.63
N VAL A 81 -2.65 -15.66 -2.55
CA VAL A 81 -2.57 -17.12 -2.33
C VAL A 81 -3.96 -17.72 -2.18
N VAL A 82 -4.80 -17.13 -1.34
CA VAL A 82 -6.20 -17.59 -1.13
C VAL A 82 -6.97 -17.53 -2.45
N ALA A 83 -6.89 -16.43 -3.19
CA ALA A 83 -7.56 -16.31 -4.48
C ALA A 83 -7.05 -17.34 -5.51
N GLY A 84 -5.74 -17.54 -5.59
CA GLY A 84 -5.13 -18.53 -6.48
C GLY A 84 -5.58 -19.96 -6.16
N VAL A 85 -5.60 -20.33 -4.88
CA VAL A 85 -6.08 -21.64 -4.43
C VAL A 85 -7.56 -21.82 -4.74
N LEU A 86 -8.40 -20.81 -4.41
CA LEU A 86 -9.84 -20.87 -4.65
C LEU A 86 -10.17 -20.95 -6.14
N VAL A 87 -9.52 -20.17 -6.99
CA VAL A 87 -9.73 -20.21 -8.45
C VAL A 87 -9.31 -21.55 -9.03
N THR A 88 -8.18 -22.11 -8.57
CA THR A 88 -7.70 -23.43 -9.01
C THR A 88 -8.67 -24.54 -8.57
N LEU A 89 -9.12 -24.50 -7.33
CA LEU A 89 -10.11 -25.45 -6.80
C LEU A 89 -11.45 -25.32 -7.53
N ALA A 90 -11.91 -24.11 -7.76
CA ALA A 90 -13.12 -23.82 -8.52
C ALA A 90 -13.06 -24.38 -9.94
N THR A 91 -11.91 -24.24 -10.62
CA THR A 91 -11.67 -24.81 -11.95
C THR A 91 -11.70 -26.34 -11.89
N PHE A 92 -10.98 -26.94 -10.95
CA PHE A 92 -10.97 -28.39 -10.78
C PHE A 92 -12.37 -28.96 -10.61
N ILE A 93 -13.17 -28.39 -9.69
CA ILE A 93 -14.53 -28.82 -9.43
C ILE A 93 -15.41 -28.54 -10.65
N GLY A 94 -15.31 -27.33 -11.25
CA GLY A 94 -16.11 -26.95 -12.42
C GLY A 94 -15.95 -27.90 -13.60
N VAL A 95 -14.70 -28.19 -14.01
CA VAL A 95 -14.43 -29.14 -15.09
C VAL A 95 -14.92 -30.56 -14.73
N SER A 96 -14.74 -30.98 -13.47
CA SER A 96 -15.16 -32.32 -13.03
C SER A 96 -16.68 -32.55 -13.14
N VAL A 97 -17.49 -31.52 -12.96
CA VAL A 97 -18.97 -31.62 -12.99
C VAL A 97 -19.59 -31.18 -14.33
N SER A 98 -18.77 -30.70 -15.28
CA SER A 98 -19.26 -30.13 -16.55
C SER A 98 -20.03 -31.14 -17.44
N GLY A 99 -19.80 -32.44 -17.25
CA GLY A 99 -20.48 -33.50 -18.01
C GLY A 99 -21.87 -33.90 -17.51
N SER A 100 -22.34 -33.35 -16.36
CA SER A 100 -23.63 -33.75 -15.74
C SER A 100 -24.41 -32.53 -15.27
N PHE A 101 -25.57 -32.27 -15.86
CA PHE A 101 -26.41 -31.13 -15.52
C PHE A 101 -26.84 -31.11 -14.04
N LEU A 102 -27.23 -32.27 -13.50
CA LEU A 102 -27.65 -32.37 -12.09
C LEU A 102 -26.47 -32.12 -11.14
N ALA A 103 -25.32 -32.75 -11.42
CA ALA A 103 -24.11 -32.52 -10.62
C ALA A 103 -23.68 -31.05 -10.66
N HIS A 104 -23.78 -30.38 -11.82
CA HIS A 104 -23.47 -28.95 -11.98
C HIS A 104 -24.37 -28.11 -11.04
N ILE A 105 -25.71 -28.28 -11.07
CA ILE A 105 -26.62 -27.47 -10.24
C ILE A 105 -26.36 -27.67 -8.74
N VAL A 106 -26.25 -28.92 -8.30
CA VAL A 106 -26.03 -29.20 -6.89
C VAL A 106 -24.69 -28.66 -6.42
N THR A 107 -23.64 -28.87 -7.20
CA THR A 107 -22.29 -28.36 -6.85
C THR A 107 -22.23 -26.85 -6.91
N ALA A 108 -22.90 -26.20 -7.87
CA ALA A 108 -22.98 -24.75 -7.96
C ALA A 108 -23.64 -24.14 -6.69
N GLY A 109 -24.72 -24.74 -6.22
CA GLY A 109 -25.40 -24.30 -4.98
C GLY A 109 -24.50 -24.41 -3.76
N ILE A 110 -23.85 -25.58 -3.59
CA ILE A 110 -22.91 -25.80 -2.47
C ILE A 110 -21.71 -24.84 -2.56
N PHE A 111 -21.13 -24.71 -3.74
CA PHE A 111 -19.96 -23.85 -3.95
C PHE A 111 -20.29 -22.35 -3.77
N ALA A 112 -21.47 -21.91 -4.21
CA ALA A 112 -21.94 -20.55 -3.97
C ALA A 112 -22.16 -20.26 -2.47
N ALA A 113 -22.77 -21.21 -1.73
CA ALA A 113 -22.92 -21.10 -0.29
C ALA A 113 -21.56 -21.02 0.43
N PHE A 114 -20.59 -21.84 0.01
CA PHE A 114 -19.23 -21.83 0.53
C PHE A 114 -18.50 -20.49 0.26
N CYS A 115 -18.58 -19.98 -0.98
CA CYS A 115 -18.01 -18.67 -1.34
C CYS A 115 -18.68 -17.52 -0.56
N GLY A 116 -20.00 -17.59 -0.37
CA GLY A 116 -20.75 -16.64 0.46
C GLY A 116 -20.29 -16.67 1.93
N TYR A 117 -20.09 -17.86 2.48
CA TYR A 117 -19.58 -18.04 3.85
C TYR A 117 -18.16 -17.45 4.01
N ILE A 118 -17.27 -17.71 3.06
CA ILE A 118 -15.92 -17.11 3.04
C ILE A 118 -16.01 -15.58 3.02
N GLY A 119 -17.00 -15.02 2.31
CA GLY A 119 -17.24 -13.58 2.22
C GLY A 119 -17.49 -12.91 3.57
N LEU A 120 -17.97 -13.65 4.58
CA LEU A 120 -18.15 -13.12 5.95
C LEU A 120 -16.83 -12.77 6.63
N ALA A 121 -15.70 -13.33 6.17
CA ALA A 121 -14.38 -13.02 6.72
C ALA A 121 -13.84 -11.64 6.31
N GLY A 122 -14.55 -10.91 5.43
CA GLY A 122 -14.24 -9.53 5.06
C GLY A 122 -14.23 -9.27 3.56
N PRO A 123 -14.02 -8.00 3.15
CA PRO A 123 -14.15 -7.60 1.74
C PRO A 123 -13.20 -8.32 0.78
N ARG A 124 -11.97 -8.64 1.23
CA ARG A 124 -10.98 -9.38 0.43
C ARG A 124 -11.41 -10.82 0.20
N ALA A 125 -11.89 -11.47 1.25
CA ALA A 125 -12.38 -12.83 1.18
C ALA A 125 -13.65 -12.91 0.32
N ALA A 126 -14.53 -11.93 0.41
CA ALA A 126 -15.71 -11.80 -0.45
C ALA A 126 -15.31 -11.71 -1.93
N LEU A 127 -14.34 -10.87 -2.28
CA LEU A 127 -13.85 -10.77 -3.65
C LEU A 127 -13.24 -12.09 -4.14
N ALA A 128 -12.42 -12.75 -3.33
CA ALA A 128 -11.84 -14.04 -3.68
C ALA A 128 -12.93 -15.10 -3.90
N GLY A 129 -13.99 -15.11 -3.09
CA GLY A 129 -15.16 -15.96 -3.27
C GLY A 129 -15.92 -15.69 -4.57
N VAL A 130 -16.17 -14.41 -4.90
CA VAL A 130 -16.82 -14.02 -6.15
C VAL A 130 -15.99 -14.45 -7.37
N VAL A 131 -14.69 -14.19 -7.36
CA VAL A 131 -13.78 -14.56 -8.44
C VAL A 131 -13.73 -16.09 -8.62
N ALA A 132 -13.70 -16.85 -7.52
CA ALA A 132 -13.77 -18.31 -7.57
C ALA A 132 -15.09 -18.81 -8.14
N LEU A 133 -16.22 -18.19 -7.76
CA LEU A 133 -17.54 -18.57 -8.28
C LEU A 133 -17.63 -18.31 -9.79
N VAL A 134 -17.11 -17.18 -10.27
CA VAL A 134 -17.03 -16.88 -11.72
C VAL A 134 -16.15 -17.91 -12.43
N ALA A 135 -15.01 -18.29 -11.87
CA ALA A 135 -14.16 -19.35 -12.43
C ALA A 135 -14.91 -20.68 -12.49
N PHE A 136 -15.58 -21.08 -11.43
CA PHE A 136 -16.41 -22.28 -11.39
C PHE A 136 -17.45 -22.29 -12.51
N THR A 137 -18.23 -21.22 -12.65
CA THR A 137 -19.30 -21.14 -13.67
C THR A 137 -18.73 -21.16 -15.08
N ALA A 138 -17.60 -20.50 -15.32
CA ALA A 138 -16.93 -20.48 -16.62
C ALA A 138 -16.50 -21.89 -17.08
N PHE A 139 -15.97 -22.72 -16.17
CA PHE A 139 -15.49 -24.05 -16.51
C PHE A 139 -16.57 -25.14 -16.41
N SER A 140 -17.57 -24.97 -15.55
CA SER A 140 -18.66 -25.94 -15.44
C SER A 140 -19.70 -25.81 -16.58
N GLY A 141 -19.75 -24.64 -17.26
CA GLY A 141 -20.62 -24.39 -18.40
C GLY A 141 -20.14 -24.98 -19.73
N THR A 142 -18.89 -25.41 -19.82
CA THR A 142 -18.32 -26.03 -21.02
C THR A 142 -18.07 -27.52 -20.80
N PRO A 143 -18.82 -28.42 -21.46
CA PRO A 143 -18.63 -29.86 -21.30
C PRO A 143 -17.22 -30.25 -21.75
N GLU A 144 -16.42 -30.76 -20.83
CA GLU A 144 -15.09 -31.28 -21.11
C GLU A 144 -14.95 -32.75 -20.64
N PRO A 145 -14.11 -33.56 -21.28
CA PRO A 145 -13.89 -34.90 -20.83
C PRO A 145 -13.10 -34.93 -19.51
N LEU A 146 -13.34 -35.91 -18.64
CA LEU A 146 -12.65 -36.06 -17.37
C LEU A 146 -11.13 -36.04 -17.46
N SER A 147 -10.58 -36.50 -18.63
CA SER A 147 -9.14 -36.43 -18.90
C SER A 147 -8.60 -35.01 -19.00
N ALA A 148 -9.46 -34.01 -19.25
CA ALA A 148 -9.09 -32.60 -19.34
C ALA A 148 -9.01 -31.90 -17.96
N VAL A 149 -9.54 -32.51 -16.89
CA VAL A 149 -9.61 -31.91 -15.54
C VAL A 149 -8.22 -31.49 -15.06
N VAL A 150 -7.27 -32.42 -15.06
CA VAL A 150 -5.91 -32.17 -14.56
C VAL A 150 -5.15 -31.16 -15.43
N PRO A 151 -5.08 -31.32 -16.77
CA PRO A 151 -4.34 -30.36 -17.59
C PRO A 151 -4.95 -28.95 -17.57
N THR A 152 -6.28 -28.81 -17.54
CA THR A 152 -6.95 -27.51 -17.46
C THR A 152 -6.67 -26.82 -16.11
N THR A 153 -6.82 -27.56 -15.02
CA THR A 153 -6.51 -27.05 -13.67
C THR A 153 -5.05 -26.63 -13.53
N LEU A 154 -4.11 -27.42 -14.09
CA LEU A 154 -2.69 -27.08 -14.05
C LEU A 154 -2.36 -25.80 -14.81
N LYS A 155 -2.99 -25.57 -15.97
CA LYS A 155 -2.83 -24.33 -16.75
C LYS A 155 -3.30 -23.10 -15.93
N VAL A 156 -4.45 -23.21 -15.24
CA VAL A 156 -4.95 -22.14 -14.34
C VAL A 156 -3.99 -21.92 -13.19
N LEU A 157 -3.51 -22.98 -12.55
CA LEU A 157 -2.56 -22.87 -11.43
C LEU A 157 -1.26 -22.18 -11.87
N VAL A 158 -0.67 -22.61 -12.98
CA VAL A 158 0.58 -22.03 -13.48
C VAL A 158 0.41 -20.53 -13.77
N SER A 159 -0.66 -20.15 -14.45
CA SER A 159 -0.91 -18.74 -14.76
C SER A 159 -1.22 -17.91 -13.50
N ALA A 160 -1.90 -18.49 -12.52
CA ALA A 160 -2.15 -17.88 -11.21
C ALA A 160 -0.82 -17.62 -10.46
N VAL A 161 0.08 -18.60 -10.43
CA VAL A 161 1.40 -18.48 -9.81
C VAL A 161 2.26 -17.44 -10.53
N VAL A 162 2.28 -17.44 -11.87
CA VAL A 162 2.99 -16.40 -12.64
C VAL A 162 2.48 -15.02 -12.31
N MET A 163 1.15 -14.81 -12.30
CA MET A 163 0.56 -13.51 -11.96
C MET A 163 0.91 -13.10 -10.52
N ALA A 164 0.76 -14.00 -9.55
CA ALA A 164 1.13 -13.73 -8.16
C ALA A 164 2.61 -13.34 -8.05
N THR A 165 3.50 -14.02 -8.75
CA THR A 165 4.94 -13.73 -8.76
C THR A 165 5.22 -12.33 -9.33
N VAL A 166 4.60 -11.97 -10.46
CA VAL A 166 4.74 -10.64 -11.07
C VAL A 166 4.19 -9.52 -10.15
N ILE A 167 3.20 -9.83 -9.33
CA ILE A 167 2.70 -8.88 -8.34
C ILE A 167 3.64 -8.79 -7.13
N VAL A 168 4.10 -9.90 -6.60
CA VAL A 168 4.85 -9.98 -5.34
C VAL A 168 6.30 -9.54 -5.51
N VAL A 169 6.99 -9.93 -6.61
CA VAL A 169 8.42 -9.59 -6.80
C VAL A 169 8.69 -8.08 -6.78
N PRO A 170 7.96 -7.22 -7.52
CA PRO A 170 8.14 -5.78 -7.42
C PRO A 170 7.80 -5.22 -6.03
N MET A 171 6.90 -5.88 -5.29
CA MET A 171 6.61 -5.47 -3.91
C MET A 171 7.76 -5.78 -2.97
N LEU A 172 8.43 -6.91 -3.14
CA LEU A 172 9.62 -7.26 -2.35
C LEU A 172 10.77 -6.28 -2.62
N THR A 173 10.99 -5.94 -3.89
CA THR A 173 12.06 -4.98 -4.28
C THR A 173 11.69 -3.52 -3.94
N GLY A 174 10.42 -3.16 -4.02
CA GLY A 174 9.92 -1.81 -3.74
C GLY A 174 9.60 -1.53 -2.25
N ARG A 175 9.62 -2.57 -1.40
CA ARG A 175 9.25 -2.47 0.01
C ARG A 175 10.09 -1.43 0.76
N LEU A 176 11.40 -1.50 0.60
CA LEU A 176 12.33 -0.52 1.17
C LEU A 176 12.16 0.88 0.55
N GLY A 177 11.81 0.97 -0.74
CA GLY A 177 11.57 2.24 -1.42
C GLY A 177 10.35 2.99 -0.89
N GLY A 178 9.25 2.28 -0.63
CA GLY A 178 8.02 2.88 -0.08
C GLY A 178 8.23 3.44 1.33
N LEU A 179 8.82 2.64 2.22
CA LEU A 179 9.17 3.06 3.59
C LEU A 179 10.09 4.28 3.58
N ARG A 180 11.12 4.22 2.75
CA ARG A 180 12.07 5.32 2.58
C ARG A 180 11.38 6.61 2.19
N THR A 181 10.43 6.56 1.26
CA THR A 181 9.66 7.73 0.81
C THR A 181 8.79 8.28 1.94
N ASP A 182 8.13 7.45 2.73
CA ASP A 182 7.28 7.90 3.83
C ASP A 182 8.09 8.56 4.96
N VAL A 183 9.26 7.99 5.28
CA VAL A 183 10.19 8.58 6.25
C VAL A 183 10.75 9.91 5.73
N VAL A 184 11.13 9.98 4.45
CA VAL A 184 11.57 11.23 3.81
C VAL A 184 10.49 12.32 3.89
N VAL A 185 9.23 11.96 3.62
CA VAL A 185 8.10 12.91 3.72
C VAL A 185 7.90 13.39 5.17
N ALA A 186 8.06 12.51 6.16
CA ALA A 186 7.95 12.88 7.57
C ALA A 186 9.09 13.82 8.01
N LEU A 187 10.35 13.48 7.65
CA LEU A 187 11.52 14.31 7.94
C LEU A 187 11.42 15.70 7.29
N ARG A 188 11.02 15.77 6.02
CA ARG A 188 10.80 17.04 5.32
C ARG A 188 9.70 17.87 5.97
N ALA A 189 8.59 17.24 6.35
CA ALA A 189 7.51 17.95 7.03
C ALA A 189 7.99 18.55 8.35
N GLN A 190 8.80 17.82 9.13
CA GLN A 190 9.40 18.31 10.35
C GLN A 190 10.40 19.45 10.08
N ALA A 191 11.26 19.30 9.08
CA ALA A 191 12.21 20.35 8.69
C ALA A 191 11.51 21.65 8.27
N PHE A 192 10.44 21.55 7.49
CA PHE A 192 9.62 22.70 7.10
C PHE A 192 8.90 23.32 8.31
N ALA A 193 8.41 22.52 9.24
CA ALA A 193 7.78 23.02 10.45
C ALA A 193 8.77 23.79 11.33
N LEU A 194 10.01 23.31 11.48
CA LEU A 194 11.06 24.01 12.22
C LEU A 194 11.44 25.32 11.57
N ARG A 195 11.54 25.36 10.24
CA ARG A 195 11.80 26.59 9.48
C ARG A 195 10.59 27.53 9.44
N GLY A 196 9.39 26.99 9.43
CA GLY A 196 8.13 27.73 9.31
C GLY A 196 7.48 28.11 10.64
N MET A 197 8.06 27.72 11.78
CA MET A 197 7.69 28.28 13.08
C MET A 197 7.90 29.81 13.12
N ILE A 198 8.66 30.33 12.17
CA ILE A 198 8.75 31.74 11.83
C ILE A 198 7.50 32.24 11.07
N GLY A 199 6.61 31.35 10.57
CA GLY A 199 5.49 31.68 9.68
C GLY A 199 4.17 30.97 9.90
N GLY A 200 3.94 30.34 11.05
CA GLY A 200 2.59 29.86 11.42
C GLY A 200 2.06 28.61 10.69
N ILE A 201 2.92 27.71 10.25
CA ILE A 201 2.48 26.43 9.66
C ILE A 201 2.04 25.45 10.76
N ASP A 202 0.81 24.95 10.62
CA ASP A 202 0.11 24.04 11.51
C ASP A 202 0.97 22.82 11.92
N GLY A 203 1.50 22.82 13.14
CA GLY A 203 2.25 21.70 13.72
C GLY A 203 1.42 20.41 13.84
N THR A 204 0.09 20.48 13.69
CA THR A 204 -0.83 19.33 13.70
C THR A 204 -0.60 18.39 12.51
N ASN A 205 -0.21 18.93 11.35
CA ASN A 205 0.05 18.13 10.14
C ASN A 205 1.36 17.30 10.23
N VAL A 206 2.35 17.79 10.99
CA VAL A 206 3.63 17.10 11.18
C VAL A 206 3.45 15.85 12.07
N ALA A 207 2.73 16.00 13.20
CA ALA A 207 2.42 14.88 14.07
C ALA A 207 1.71 13.76 13.33
N GLY A 208 0.70 14.10 12.51
CA GLY A 208 -0.02 13.13 11.68
C GLY A 208 0.90 12.39 10.69
N LYS A 209 1.86 13.08 10.07
CA LYS A 209 2.82 12.47 9.15
C LYS A 209 3.82 11.56 9.86
N LEU A 210 4.29 11.93 11.05
CA LEU A 210 5.18 11.08 11.86
C LEU A 210 4.47 9.81 12.34
N VAL A 211 3.22 9.94 12.83
CA VAL A 211 2.39 8.78 13.23
C VAL A 211 2.13 7.87 12.02
N ALA A 212 1.78 8.44 10.86
CA ALA A 212 1.57 7.67 9.64
C ALA A 212 2.85 6.97 9.15
N ALA A 213 4.02 7.61 9.25
CA ALA A 213 5.29 6.99 8.92
C ALA A 213 5.62 5.84 9.88
N ARG A 214 5.41 6.03 11.18
CA ARG A 214 5.63 5.01 12.21
C ARG A 214 4.73 3.79 11.99
N SER A 215 3.43 3.99 11.82
CA SER A 215 2.49 2.89 11.57
C SER A 215 2.84 2.10 10.30
N ARG A 216 3.38 2.76 9.27
CA ARG A 216 3.83 2.07 8.05
C ARG A 216 5.14 1.33 8.23
N VAL A 217 6.07 1.85 9.04
CA VAL A 217 7.30 1.15 9.42
C VAL A 217 6.95 -0.13 10.18
N GLU A 218 6.07 -0.05 11.18
CA GLU A 218 5.57 -1.18 11.94
C GLU A 218 4.84 -2.21 11.05
N ALA A 219 3.95 -1.75 10.17
CA ALA A 219 3.19 -2.60 9.25
C ALA A 219 4.04 -3.17 8.09
N SER A 220 5.26 -2.68 7.90
CA SER A 220 6.10 -3.09 6.77
C SER A 220 6.59 -4.52 6.84
N GLY A 221 6.58 -5.15 8.04
CA GLY A 221 7.20 -6.45 8.30
C GLY A 221 8.70 -6.48 7.97
N CYS A 222 9.38 -5.33 7.99
CA CYS A 222 10.83 -5.30 8.02
C CYS A 222 11.30 -5.81 9.38
N TYR A 223 12.38 -6.61 9.39
CA TYR A 223 12.95 -7.16 10.61
C TYR A 223 14.44 -6.79 10.72
N GLY A 224 14.95 -6.74 11.97
CA GLY A 224 16.35 -6.53 12.25
C GLY A 224 16.79 -5.06 12.19
N GLN A 225 18.07 -4.84 11.98
CA GLN A 225 18.73 -3.53 12.08
C GLN A 225 18.08 -2.41 11.25
N THR A 226 17.46 -2.74 10.12
CA THR A 226 16.80 -1.72 9.25
C THR A 226 15.53 -1.18 9.90
N LEU A 227 14.74 -2.04 10.57
CA LEU A 227 13.54 -1.62 11.29
C LEU A 227 13.94 -0.75 12.49
N GLU A 228 14.85 -1.26 13.33
CA GLU A 228 15.36 -0.54 14.51
C GLU A 228 15.91 0.84 14.14
N TRP A 229 16.62 0.93 13.02
CA TRP A 229 17.16 2.20 12.54
C TRP A 229 16.06 3.21 12.13
N PHE A 230 15.01 2.76 11.42
CA PHE A 230 13.88 3.64 11.06
C PHE A 230 13.08 4.06 12.28
N GLU A 231 12.82 3.14 13.22
CA GLU A 231 12.10 3.44 14.46
C GLU A 231 12.88 4.42 15.32
N GLN A 232 14.19 4.22 15.49
CA GLN A 232 15.05 5.13 16.22
C GLN A 232 15.05 6.52 15.59
N MET A 233 15.22 6.62 14.27
CA MET A 233 15.23 7.90 13.57
C MET A 233 13.89 8.65 13.70
N LEU A 234 12.76 7.96 13.63
CA LEU A 234 11.44 8.59 13.84
C LEU A 234 11.23 8.99 15.29
N SER A 235 11.73 8.19 16.24
CA SER A 235 11.70 8.50 17.67
C SER A 235 12.53 9.73 17.99
N ASP A 236 13.74 9.82 17.47
CA ASP A 236 14.64 10.97 17.67
C ASP A 236 14.06 12.25 17.05
N THR A 237 13.42 12.11 15.88
CA THR A 237 12.74 13.23 15.22
C THR A 237 11.55 13.74 16.04
N ASP A 238 10.79 12.85 16.67
CA ASP A 238 9.65 13.23 17.54
C ASP A 238 10.16 13.83 18.86
N ALA A 239 11.20 13.26 19.46
CA ALA A 239 11.86 13.82 20.65
C ALA A 239 12.40 15.23 20.37
N MET A 240 13.02 15.46 19.21
CA MET A 240 13.47 16.79 18.78
C MET A 240 12.30 17.77 18.70
N ARG A 241 11.15 17.35 18.17
CA ARG A 241 9.94 18.19 18.12
C ARG A 241 9.48 18.62 19.50
N PHE A 242 9.38 17.68 20.44
CA PHE A 242 8.98 17.98 21.82
C PHE A 242 10.01 18.87 22.53
N GLY A 243 11.31 18.62 22.31
CA GLY A 243 12.36 19.47 22.81
C GLY A 243 12.24 20.92 22.37
N PHE A 244 11.97 21.16 21.09
CA PHE A 244 11.76 22.52 20.57
C PHE A 244 10.48 23.19 21.10
N LEU A 245 9.41 22.42 21.30
CA LEU A 245 8.18 22.96 21.91
C LEU A 245 8.42 23.37 23.37
N ALA A 246 9.13 22.53 24.14
CA ALA A 246 9.48 22.82 25.52
C ALA A 246 10.43 24.02 25.62
N LEU A 247 11.42 24.11 24.73
CA LEU A 247 12.37 25.21 24.66
C LEU A 247 11.67 26.53 24.33
N HIS A 248 10.74 26.52 23.39
CA HIS A 248 9.94 27.70 23.02
C HIS A 248 9.05 28.17 24.18
N GLY A 249 8.47 27.25 24.95
CA GLY A 249 7.67 27.57 26.12
C GLY A 249 8.47 28.10 27.32
N ALA A 250 9.79 27.80 27.36
CA ALA A 250 10.69 28.26 28.42
C ALA A 250 11.41 29.58 28.09
N LEU A 251 11.32 30.06 26.86
CA LEU A 251 11.95 31.32 26.45
C LEU A 251 11.31 32.54 27.14
N ASP A 252 12.16 33.36 27.74
CA ASP A 252 11.73 34.70 28.20
C ASP A 252 11.54 35.61 26.97
N GLU A 253 10.33 36.08 26.73
CA GLU A 253 9.99 37.00 25.63
C GLU A 253 10.82 38.28 25.63
N ARG A 254 11.45 38.63 26.74
CA ARG A 254 12.24 39.86 26.93
C ARG A 254 13.70 39.68 26.54
N ASN A 255 14.20 38.43 26.37
CA ASN A 255 15.60 38.17 26.05
C ASN A 255 15.78 37.88 24.54
N LEU A 256 16.01 38.94 23.78
CA LEU A 256 16.20 38.87 22.32
C LEU A 256 17.41 38.00 21.91
N GLU A 257 18.48 37.99 22.71
CA GLU A 257 19.66 37.18 22.41
C GLU A 257 19.40 35.67 22.53
N GLN A 258 18.64 35.27 23.57
CA GLN A 258 18.20 33.89 23.71
C GLN A 258 17.25 33.46 22.56
N GLN A 259 16.35 34.34 22.17
CA GLN A 259 15.46 34.08 21.03
C GLN A 259 16.25 33.85 19.74
N GLU A 260 17.25 34.70 19.45
CA GLU A 260 18.06 34.54 18.25
C GLU A 260 18.85 33.22 18.23
N ARG A 261 19.45 32.84 19.36
CA ARG A 261 20.18 31.55 19.49
C ARG A 261 19.27 30.34 19.28
N VAL A 262 18.05 30.36 19.82
CA VAL A 262 17.06 29.31 19.64
C VAL A 262 16.59 29.24 18.18
N GLU A 263 16.39 30.39 17.53
CA GLU A 263 16.06 30.40 16.10
C GLU A 263 17.19 29.85 15.21
N GLN A 264 18.43 30.18 15.51
CA GLN A 264 19.60 29.59 14.81
C GLN A 264 19.67 28.06 15.03
N PHE A 265 19.38 27.60 16.25
CA PHE A 265 19.32 26.16 16.54
C PHE A 265 18.21 25.45 15.78
N LYS A 266 17.00 26.02 15.72
CA LYS A 266 15.89 25.49 14.91
C LYS A 266 16.23 25.42 13.42
N LEU A 267 16.87 26.44 12.87
CA LEU A 267 17.29 26.45 11.48
C LEU A 267 18.32 25.36 11.19
N ALA A 268 19.32 25.20 12.06
CA ALA A 268 20.33 24.15 11.92
C ALA A 268 19.72 22.74 12.03
N ALA A 269 18.74 22.53 12.94
CA ALA A 269 17.99 21.29 13.04
C ALA A 269 17.19 21.01 11.76
N GLY A 270 16.52 22.01 11.22
CA GLY A 270 15.78 21.91 9.96
C GLY A 270 16.70 21.56 8.79
N GLU A 271 17.92 22.08 8.74
CA GLU A 271 18.92 21.74 7.72
C GLU A 271 19.43 20.31 7.86
N LEU A 272 19.69 19.86 9.07
CA LEU A 272 20.06 18.47 9.34
C LEU A 272 18.98 17.48 8.87
N LEU A 273 17.72 17.73 9.20
CA LEU A 273 16.61 16.90 8.74
C LEU A 273 16.46 16.90 7.21
N MET A 274 16.69 18.03 6.55
CA MET A 274 16.70 18.12 5.09
C MET A 274 17.87 17.34 4.50
N ALA A 275 19.07 17.43 5.08
CA ALA A 275 20.24 16.67 4.66
C ALA A 275 20.01 15.16 4.81
N LEU A 276 19.45 14.71 5.94
CA LEU A 276 19.06 13.32 6.18
C LEU A 276 18.01 12.83 5.18
N SER A 277 16.97 13.63 4.92
CA SER A 277 15.95 13.27 3.94
C SER A 277 16.53 13.12 2.52
N SER A 278 17.45 14.00 2.14
CA SER A 278 18.12 13.94 0.85
C SER A 278 19.07 12.75 0.74
N ALA A 279 19.74 12.37 1.80
CA ALA A 279 20.61 11.19 1.85
C ALA A 279 19.81 9.88 1.77
N LEU A 280 18.62 9.87 2.28
CA LEU A 280 17.71 8.76 2.10
C LEU A 280 17.26 8.60 0.63
N GLU A 281 17.16 9.68 -0.14
CA GLU A 281 16.82 9.61 -1.56
C GLU A 281 18.02 9.28 -2.44
N ILE A 282 19.16 9.90 -2.17
CA ILE A 282 20.38 9.81 -3.00
C ILE A 282 21.57 9.45 -2.12
N PRO A 283 22.15 8.25 -2.26
CA PRO A 283 23.27 7.78 -1.40
C PRO A 283 24.54 8.65 -1.41
N ALA A 284 24.66 9.56 -2.38
CA ALA A 284 25.88 10.37 -2.59
C ALA A 284 26.05 11.55 -1.62
N SER A 285 25.15 11.75 -0.65
CA SER A 285 25.10 12.99 0.14
C SER A 285 25.74 12.91 1.54
N ARG A 286 26.62 11.94 1.82
CA ARG A 286 27.29 11.80 3.14
C ARG A 286 27.97 13.08 3.62
N ARG A 287 28.61 13.82 2.71
CA ARG A 287 29.28 15.09 3.03
C ARG A 287 28.32 16.14 3.55
N ARG A 288 27.13 16.28 2.94
CA ARG A 288 26.10 17.22 3.39
C ARG A 288 25.56 16.89 4.78
N ILE A 289 25.45 15.61 5.11
CA ILE A 289 25.05 15.20 6.46
C ILE A 289 26.10 15.61 7.48
N SER A 290 27.38 15.38 7.19
CA SER A 290 28.48 15.77 8.10
C SER A 290 28.49 17.28 8.32
N GLU A 291 28.42 18.07 7.26
CA GLU A 291 28.38 19.54 7.34
C GLU A 291 27.15 20.04 8.14
N ALA A 292 25.97 19.46 7.91
CA ALA A 292 24.75 19.82 8.63
C ALA A 292 24.78 19.38 10.11
N LEU A 293 25.39 18.24 10.41
CA LEU A 293 25.58 17.75 11.78
C LEU A 293 26.55 18.63 12.55
N ASP A 294 27.63 19.06 11.93
CA ASP A 294 28.60 19.96 12.55
C ASP A 294 27.96 21.32 12.85
N ALA A 295 27.17 21.86 11.92
CA ALA A 295 26.42 23.11 12.12
C ALA A 295 25.37 22.96 13.25
N PHE A 296 24.64 21.83 13.29
CA PHE A 296 23.68 21.53 14.35
C PHE A 296 24.36 21.45 15.72
N ASN A 297 25.49 20.74 15.84
CA ASN A 297 26.23 20.61 17.09
C ASN A 297 26.82 21.95 17.57
N ALA A 298 27.24 22.80 16.65
CA ALA A 298 27.71 24.15 16.97
C ALA A 298 26.56 25.04 17.50
N ALA A 299 25.41 25.01 16.83
CA ALA A 299 24.23 25.77 17.25
C ALA A 299 23.66 25.27 18.59
N ALA A 300 23.70 23.96 18.84
CA ALA A 300 23.26 23.37 20.12
C ALA A 300 24.14 23.88 21.28
N ARG A 301 25.46 23.86 21.12
CA ARG A 301 26.40 24.36 22.13
C ARG A 301 26.19 25.86 22.42
N ALA A 302 26.04 26.66 21.37
CA ALA A 302 25.77 28.10 21.52
C ALA A 302 24.43 28.36 22.25
N CYS A 303 23.45 27.50 22.03
CA CYS A 303 22.16 27.57 22.73
C CYS A 303 22.32 27.20 24.23
N GLU A 304 23.06 26.14 24.56
CA GLU A 304 23.33 25.72 25.92
C GLU A 304 24.08 26.82 26.74
N GLU A 305 25.11 27.42 26.13
CA GLU A 305 25.89 28.51 26.75
C GLU A 305 25.05 29.78 27.00
N GLY A 306 23.99 29.98 26.24
CA GLY A 306 23.12 31.14 26.39
C GLY A 306 21.93 30.94 27.33
N LEU A 307 21.65 29.68 27.73
CA LEU A 307 20.56 29.35 28.65
C LEU A 307 21.07 29.15 30.10
N GLY A 308 22.36 28.96 30.32
CA GLY A 308 23.02 28.87 31.63
C GLY A 308 23.39 30.25 32.17
#